data_42118d4d55396f8272ca6719a054b8bf
#
_entry.id   42118d4d55396f8272ca6719a054b8bf
#
_cell.length_a   1.000
_cell.length_b   1.000
_cell.length_c   1.000
_cell.angle_alpha   90.00
_cell.angle_beta   90.00
_cell.angle_gamma   90.00
#
_symmetry.space_group_name_H-M   'P 1'
#
loop_
_entity.id
_entity.type
_entity.pdbx_description
1 polymer ?
#
loop_
_entity_poly.entity_id
_entity_poly.type
_entity_poly.pdbx_seq_one_letter_code
_entity_poly.pdbx_strand_id
1 'polypeptide(L)'
;MKRRVAVCIITALLLLILTTQAGLADDPAPSVRSINHRGYNTVAPENTLPAYELSPKHGFRFVETDIAFTKDGVPVLLHDAEINRTARNADGSRLDRTIEISKITYEEALAYDFGVWKGEAYKGTKIPTFEEFLQLCGRLDLNPYIELKADRGYSPDQVKALVDLVRKYGLDQRATWISFDKPYLEAVRDCDPNARLGFLILIWLSTGNVEQSIQNVKTLRTGSNEVFLDVYCVCLNMVEGCTGLCRDAGIPLEAYFIEMDLEEELKKLDPYVTGATTNRIRYDELLKERERKEQSE
;
A
#
# COMPACT_ATOMS: atom_id res chain seq x y z
N MET A 1 -43.72 -45.24 -27.91
CA MET A 1 -42.59 -45.15 -26.97
C MET A 1 -41.34 -44.46 -27.54
N LYS A 2 -40.87 -44.79 -28.74
CA LYS A 2 -39.59 -44.21 -29.31
C LYS A 2 -39.57 -42.67 -29.51
N ARG A 3 -40.74 -42.02 -29.82
CA ARG A 3 -40.78 -40.54 -29.99
C ARG A 3 -40.70 -39.73 -28.67
N ARG A 4 -41.19 -40.28 -27.55
CA ARG A 4 -41.14 -39.60 -26.24
C ARG A 4 -39.74 -39.63 -25.62
N VAL A 5 -38.95 -40.67 -25.89
CA VAL A 5 -37.56 -40.79 -25.42
C VAL A 5 -36.63 -39.83 -26.16
N ALA A 6 -36.81 -39.60 -27.46
CA ALA A 6 -36.03 -38.69 -28.25
C ALA A 6 -36.21 -37.21 -27.81
N VAL A 7 -37.47 -36.82 -27.47
CA VAL A 7 -37.75 -35.45 -26.99
C VAL A 7 -37.11 -35.18 -25.62
N CYS A 8 -37.12 -36.18 -24.69
CA CYS A 8 -36.48 -36.02 -23.38
C CYS A 8 -34.95 -35.92 -23.47
N ILE A 9 -34.32 -36.62 -24.44
CA ILE A 9 -32.85 -36.55 -24.61
C ILE A 9 -32.43 -35.19 -25.22
N ILE A 10 -33.22 -34.65 -26.15
CA ILE A 10 -32.92 -33.34 -26.76
C ILE A 10 -33.13 -32.21 -25.76
N THR A 11 -34.16 -32.26 -24.90
CA THR A 11 -34.36 -31.28 -23.82
C THR A 11 -33.31 -31.40 -22.74
N ALA A 12 -32.80 -32.58 -22.39
CA ALA A 12 -31.70 -32.76 -21.46
C ALA A 12 -30.37 -32.25 -22.00
N LEU A 13 -30.09 -32.45 -23.30
CA LEU A 13 -28.90 -31.89 -23.95
C LEU A 13 -28.95 -30.35 -24.10
N LEU A 14 -30.12 -29.78 -24.40
CA LEU A 14 -30.31 -28.32 -24.41
C LEU A 14 -30.20 -27.71 -23.02
N LEU A 15 -30.68 -28.37 -21.95
CA LEU A 15 -30.43 -27.92 -20.59
C LEU A 15 -28.94 -28.03 -20.19
N LEU A 16 -28.21 -29.05 -20.66
CA LEU A 16 -26.80 -29.23 -20.38
C LEU A 16 -25.94 -28.16 -21.11
N ILE A 17 -26.35 -27.75 -22.32
CA ILE A 17 -25.68 -26.66 -23.06
C ILE A 17 -25.95 -25.28 -22.43
N LEU A 18 -27.17 -25.10 -21.87
CA LEU A 18 -27.52 -23.87 -21.16
C LEU A 18 -26.84 -23.74 -19.78
N THR A 19 -26.39 -24.82 -19.16
CA THR A 19 -25.66 -24.77 -17.87
C THR A 19 -24.15 -24.65 -18.04
N THR A 20 -23.59 -24.85 -19.23
CA THR A 20 -22.16 -24.65 -19.50
C THR A 20 -21.83 -23.24 -19.99
N GLN A 21 -22.82 -22.36 -20.19
CA GLN A 21 -22.62 -20.91 -20.37
C GLN A 21 -22.89 -20.09 -19.11
N ALA A 22 -23.09 -20.74 -17.96
CA ALA A 22 -23.09 -20.05 -16.68
C ALA A 22 -21.63 -19.81 -16.24
N GLY A 23 -21.11 -18.65 -16.64
CA GLY A 23 -20.09 -17.97 -15.89
C GLY A 23 -18.65 -18.45 -16.08
N LEU A 24 -18.03 -18.09 -17.19
CA LEU A 24 -16.84 -17.29 -16.99
C LEU A 24 -17.39 -15.91 -16.57
N ALA A 25 -17.67 -15.73 -15.29
CA ALA A 25 -17.62 -14.41 -14.74
C ALA A 25 -16.19 -13.94 -15.05
N ASP A 26 -16.04 -12.96 -15.91
CA ASP A 26 -14.82 -12.17 -15.95
C ASP A 26 -14.56 -11.80 -14.48
N ASP A 27 -13.51 -12.35 -13.90
CA ASP A 27 -13.03 -11.84 -12.62
C ASP A 27 -12.94 -10.34 -12.81
N PRO A 28 -13.61 -9.53 -11.95
CA PRO A 28 -13.57 -8.10 -12.13
C PRO A 28 -12.10 -7.73 -12.21
N ALA A 29 -11.71 -7.07 -13.32
CA ALA A 29 -10.34 -6.61 -13.51
C ALA A 29 -9.85 -6.02 -12.17
N PRO A 30 -8.69 -6.41 -11.66
CA PRO A 30 -8.24 -6.04 -10.32
C PRO A 30 -8.41 -4.53 -10.18
N SER A 31 -9.22 -4.11 -9.21
CA SER A 31 -9.54 -2.70 -9.03
C SER A 31 -8.23 -1.94 -8.82
N VAL A 32 -7.91 -1.04 -9.73
CA VAL A 32 -6.71 -0.21 -9.65
C VAL A 32 -6.70 0.57 -8.35
N ARG A 33 -5.61 0.51 -7.61
CA ARG A 33 -5.44 1.15 -6.32
C ARG A 33 -4.67 2.46 -6.47
N SER A 34 -5.25 3.55 -6.03
CA SER A 34 -4.52 4.81 -5.83
C SER A 34 -4.17 4.90 -4.35
N ILE A 35 -2.90 4.77 -4.02
CA ILE A 35 -2.41 4.75 -2.65
C ILE A 35 -1.82 6.12 -2.33
N ASN A 36 -2.29 6.74 -1.25
CA ASN A 36 -1.86 8.08 -0.85
C ASN A 36 -0.66 7.98 0.12
N HIS A 37 0.52 8.33 -0.37
CA HIS A 37 1.80 8.23 0.32
C HIS A 37 1.83 9.10 1.59
N ARG A 38 1.94 8.46 2.77
CA ARG A 38 1.94 9.09 4.10
C ARG A 38 0.74 10.00 4.36
N GLY A 39 -0.44 9.65 3.79
CA GLY A 39 -1.61 10.51 3.74
C GLY A 39 -1.50 11.62 2.68
N TYR A 40 -2.43 12.58 2.67
CA TYR A 40 -2.42 13.68 1.69
C TYR A 40 -1.33 14.71 2.02
N ASN A 41 -0.11 14.26 1.91
CA ASN A 41 1.11 14.94 2.38
C ASN A 41 1.45 16.22 1.62
N THR A 42 0.85 16.45 0.45
CA THR A 42 1.07 17.71 -0.28
C THR A 42 0.49 18.92 0.44
N VAL A 43 -0.56 18.73 1.23
CA VAL A 43 -1.27 19.78 1.96
C VAL A 43 -1.01 19.70 3.47
N ALA A 44 -1.12 18.51 4.07
CA ALA A 44 -0.94 18.28 5.50
C ALA A 44 0.42 17.65 5.82
N PRO A 45 0.90 17.71 7.06
CA PRO A 45 2.15 17.06 7.44
C PRO A 45 2.06 15.54 7.29
N GLU A 46 3.05 14.94 6.63
CA GLU A 46 3.12 13.49 6.38
C GLU A 46 3.03 12.67 7.67
N ASN A 47 2.51 11.43 7.58
CA ASN A 47 2.40 10.50 8.68
C ASN A 47 1.66 11.06 9.91
N THR A 48 0.69 11.97 9.70
CA THR A 48 -0.12 12.55 10.77
C THR A 48 -1.61 12.33 10.53
N LEU A 49 -2.41 12.33 11.60
CA LEU A 49 -3.86 12.14 11.48
C LEU A 49 -4.51 13.16 10.53
N PRO A 50 -4.17 14.48 10.56
CA PRO A 50 -4.67 15.44 9.59
C PRO A 50 -4.43 15.07 8.11
N ALA A 51 -3.26 14.47 7.79
CA ALA A 51 -2.98 14.04 6.42
C ALA A 51 -3.89 12.89 5.98
N TYR A 52 -4.14 11.94 6.85
CA TYR A 52 -5.04 10.82 6.57
C TYR A 52 -6.51 11.24 6.52
N GLU A 53 -6.93 12.22 7.32
CA GLU A 53 -8.29 12.79 7.26
C GLU A 53 -8.58 13.52 5.93
N LEU A 54 -7.54 14.02 5.27
CA LEU A 54 -7.66 14.63 3.96
C LEU A 54 -7.74 13.62 2.83
N SER A 55 -7.12 12.45 2.96
CA SER A 55 -7.06 11.44 1.90
C SER A 55 -8.43 11.09 1.30
N PRO A 56 -9.48 10.74 2.08
CA PRO A 56 -10.79 10.44 1.52
C PRO A 56 -11.49 11.66 0.93
N LYS A 57 -11.20 12.88 1.40
CA LYS A 57 -11.74 14.13 0.83
C LYS A 57 -11.20 14.39 -0.57
N HIS A 58 -10.01 13.84 -0.88
CA HIS A 58 -9.39 13.85 -2.20
C HIS A 58 -9.58 12.52 -2.95
N GLY A 59 -10.51 11.69 -2.49
CA GLY A 59 -10.95 10.47 -3.16
C GLY A 59 -10.08 9.25 -2.93
N PHE A 60 -9.01 9.31 -2.15
CA PHE A 60 -8.19 8.15 -1.82
C PHE A 60 -8.89 7.24 -0.80
N ARG A 61 -8.81 5.94 -1.04
CA ARG A 61 -9.29 4.89 -0.13
C ARG A 61 -8.15 4.03 0.40
N PHE A 62 -6.99 4.13 -0.20
CA PHE A 62 -5.77 3.46 0.24
C PHE A 62 -4.79 4.53 0.70
N VAL A 63 -4.18 4.31 1.86
CA VAL A 63 -3.24 5.23 2.47
C VAL A 63 -2.01 4.47 2.95
N GLU A 64 -0.86 4.98 2.62
CA GLU A 64 0.40 4.37 3.05
C GLU A 64 0.90 5.08 4.32
N THR A 65 1.63 4.35 5.16
CA THR A 65 2.23 4.81 6.41
C THR A 65 3.50 4.06 6.74
N ASP A 66 4.43 4.75 7.40
CA ASP A 66 5.70 4.20 7.87
C ASP A 66 5.67 3.94 9.38
N ILE A 67 6.14 2.77 9.83
CA ILE A 67 6.17 2.42 11.24
C ILE A 67 7.57 2.68 11.84
N ALA A 68 7.58 3.26 13.04
CA ALA A 68 8.74 3.34 13.91
C ALA A 68 8.35 2.97 15.34
N PHE A 69 9.34 2.64 16.19
CA PHE A 69 9.10 2.38 17.60
C PHE A 69 9.86 3.39 18.46
N THR A 70 9.20 3.88 19.49
CA THR A 70 9.83 4.67 20.55
C THR A 70 10.69 3.79 21.45
N LYS A 71 11.50 4.41 22.31
CA LYS A 71 12.34 3.72 23.31
C LYS A 71 11.56 2.79 24.23
N ASP A 72 10.36 3.16 24.60
CA ASP A 72 9.44 2.40 25.45
C ASP A 72 8.51 1.44 24.67
N GLY A 73 8.79 1.25 23.37
CA GLY A 73 8.15 0.23 22.55
C GLY A 73 6.77 0.63 22.00
N VAL A 74 6.40 1.90 22.02
CA VAL A 74 5.16 2.37 21.41
C VAL A 74 5.34 2.50 19.90
N PRO A 75 4.53 1.83 19.06
CA PRO A 75 4.58 2.00 17.63
C PRO A 75 3.95 3.33 17.23
N VAL A 76 4.71 4.13 16.46
CA VAL A 76 4.34 5.47 15.98
C VAL A 76 4.52 5.57 14.47
N LEU A 77 3.95 6.62 13.85
CA LEU A 77 4.06 6.84 12.43
C LEU A 77 5.21 7.82 12.13
N LEU A 78 6.27 7.32 11.53
CA LEU A 78 7.44 8.15 11.19
C LEU A 78 8.30 7.50 10.12
N HIS A 79 8.59 8.25 9.06
CA HIS A 79 9.42 7.77 7.95
C HIS A 79 10.91 7.66 8.31
N ASP A 80 11.49 8.72 8.88
CA ASP A 80 12.92 8.78 9.18
C ASP A 80 13.25 8.11 10.52
N ALA A 81 14.51 7.74 10.76
CA ALA A 81 14.96 7.28 12.07
C ALA A 81 14.93 8.43 13.09
N GLU A 82 15.16 9.65 12.61
CA GLU A 82 15.18 10.87 13.40
C GLU A 82 13.90 11.69 13.19
N ILE A 83 13.48 12.40 14.23
CA ILE A 83 12.30 13.27 14.16
C ILE A 83 12.60 14.62 13.49
N ASN A 84 13.86 14.97 13.25
CA ASN A 84 14.32 16.33 12.95
C ASN A 84 13.72 16.96 11.68
N ARG A 85 13.41 16.16 10.66
CA ARG A 85 12.85 16.68 9.40
C ARG A 85 11.43 17.19 9.60
N THR A 86 10.61 16.44 10.34
CA THR A 86 9.18 16.69 10.51
C THR A 86 8.77 17.19 11.90
N ALA A 87 9.70 17.27 12.85
CA ALA A 87 9.42 17.81 14.17
C ALA A 87 10.06 19.21 14.38
N ARG A 88 9.43 19.97 15.28
CA ARG A 88 9.89 21.28 15.77
C ARG A 88 9.77 21.31 17.29
N ASN A 89 10.50 22.19 17.93
CA ASN A 89 10.25 22.57 19.32
C ASN A 89 8.86 23.17 19.47
N ALA A 90 8.32 23.23 20.67
CA ALA A 90 6.97 23.78 20.96
C ALA A 90 6.81 25.24 20.51
N ASP A 91 7.90 26.00 20.44
CA ASP A 91 7.91 27.37 19.93
C ASP A 91 7.98 27.47 18.39
N GLY A 92 8.06 26.31 17.67
CA GLY A 92 8.18 26.21 16.22
C GLY A 92 9.61 26.26 15.70
N SER A 93 10.62 26.43 16.53
CA SER A 93 12.03 26.42 16.13
C SER A 93 12.50 25.03 15.72
N ARG A 94 13.55 24.97 14.88
CA ARG A 94 14.20 23.69 14.52
C ARG A 94 14.88 23.08 15.73
N LEU A 95 14.98 21.76 15.76
CA LEU A 95 15.74 21.04 16.76
C LEU A 95 17.24 21.32 16.58
N ASP A 96 17.93 21.56 17.68
CA ASP A 96 19.36 21.92 17.73
C ASP A 96 20.29 20.70 17.67
N ARG A 97 19.75 19.50 17.86
CA ARG A 97 20.47 18.22 17.79
C ARG A 97 19.64 17.16 17.11
N THR A 98 20.29 16.13 16.62
CA THR A 98 19.62 14.93 16.08
C THR A 98 18.95 14.14 17.20
N ILE A 99 17.70 13.76 16.99
CA ILE A 99 16.90 12.98 17.95
C ILE A 99 16.32 11.76 17.23
N GLU A 100 16.85 10.59 17.56
CA GLU A 100 16.32 9.33 17.08
C GLU A 100 15.06 8.95 17.87
N ILE A 101 13.99 8.57 17.18
CA ILE A 101 12.73 8.19 17.84
C ILE A 101 12.92 6.97 18.76
N SER A 102 13.79 6.05 18.41
CA SER A 102 14.12 4.85 19.20
C SER A 102 14.86 5.15 20.52
N LYS A 103 15.31 6.39 20.74
CA LYS A 103 16.04 6.82 21.93
C LYS A 103 15.21 7.65 22.90
N ILE A 104 13.99 8.02 22.52
CA ILE A 104 13.06 8.78 23.37
C ILE A 104 11.76 7.98 23.59
N THR A 105 11.13 8.19 24.74
CA THR A 105 9.81 7.61 25.04
C THR A 105 8.72 8.31 24.24
N TYR A 106 7.53 7.70 24.16
CA TYR A 106 6.39 8.33 23.52
C TYR A 106 6.02 9.65 24.22
N GLU A 107 6.03 9.69 25.53
CA GLU A 107 5.77 10.90 26.31
C GLU A 107 6.77 12.02 25.98
N GLU A 108 8.07 11.68 25.84
CA GLU A 108 9.09 12.65 25.40
C GLU A 108 8.83 13.13 23.96
N ALA A 109 8.37 12.25 23.06
CA ALA A 109 8.03 12.61 21.69
C ALA A 109 6.86 13.58 21.62
N LEU A 110 5.89 13.50 22.54
CA LEU A 110 4.75 14.42 22.61
C LEU A 110 5.15 15.87 22.95
N ALA A 111 6.38 16.13 23.43
CA ALA A 111 6.87 17.48 23.63
C ALA A 111 7.10 18.26 22.33
N TYR A 112 7.23 17.57 21.19
CA TYR A 112 7.50 18.16 19.90
C TYR A 112 6.21 18.42 19.10
N ASP A 113 6.35 19.33 18.12
CA ASP A 113 5.31 19.68 17.14
C ASP A 113 5.66 19.07 15.79
N PHE A 114 4.84 18.15 15.30
CA PHE A 114 5.00 17.46 14.02
C PHE A 114 4.20 18.10 12.87
N GLY A 115 3.58 19.24 13.11
CA GLY A 115 2.72 19.91 12.13
C GLY A 115 3.22 21.25 11.63
N VAL A 116 3.77 22.08 12.51
CA VAL A 116 4.11 23.48 12.19
C VAL A 116 5.13 23.63 11.06
N TRP A 117 5.99 22.64 10.84
CA TRP A 117 6.94 22.64 9.71
C TRP A 117 6.25 22.66 8.35
N LYS A 118 5.03 22.12 8.28
CA LYS A 118 4.19 22.09 7.06
C LYS A 118 3.40 23.39 6.90
N GLY A 119 3.03 24.01 7.99
CA GLY A 119 2.31 25.27 8.00
C GLY A 119 1.66 25.56 9.37
N GLU A 120 1.44 26.85 9.67
CA GLU A 120 0.89 27.30 10.95
C GLU A 120 -0.50 26.70 11.27
N ALA A 121 -1.27 26.33 10.24
CA ALA A 121 -2.57 25.67 10.39
C ALA A 121 -2.47 24.29 11.06
N TYR A 122 -1.29 23.67 11.06
CA TYR A 122 -1.04 22.36 11.65
C TYR A 122 -0.25 22.42 12.95
N LYS A 123 0.01 23.62 13.46
CA LYS A 123 0.71 23.80 14.74
C LYS A 123 0.03 23.05 15.87
N GLY A 124 0.83 22.37 16.69
CA GLY A 124 0.34 21.54 17.78
C GLY A 124 0.05 20.09 17.41
N THR A 125 0.19 19.71 16.13
CA THR A 125 0.03 18.32 15.70
C THR A 125 1.07 17.44 16.38
N LYS A 126 0.64 16.33 16.96
CA LYS A 126 1.52 15.34 17.62
C LYS A 126 1.81 14.18 16.69
N ILE A 127 2.91 13.46 16.97
CA ILE A 127 3.20 12.20 16.33
C ILE A 127 2.10 11.20 16.71
N PRO A 128 1.40 10.58 15.74
CA PRO A 128 0.36 9.62 16.08
C PRO A 128 0.95 8.27 16.43
N THR A 129 0.27 7.55 17.31
CA THR A 129 0.50 6.12 17.48
C THR A 129 -0.08 5.35 16.30
N PHE A 130 0.45 4.15 16.06
CA PHE A 130 -0.12 3.24 15.08
C PHE A 130 -1.58 2.86 15.43
N GLU A 131 -1.89 2.75 16.72
CA GLU A 131 -3.25 2.47 17.18
C GLU A 131 -4.24 3.58 16.83
N GLU A 132 -3.88 4.85 17.01
CA GLU A 132 -4.72 6.00 16.60
C GLU A 132 -4.95 6.02 15.09
N PHE A 133 -3.94 5.67 14.30
CA PHE A 133 -4.06 5.54 12.84
C PHE A 133 -5.04 4.43 12.45
N LEU A 134 -4.95 3.25 13.05
CA LEU A 134 -5.87 2.15 12.77
C LEU A 134 -7.32 2.50 13.15
N GLN A 135 -7.52 3.17 14.27
CA GLN A 135 -8.83 3.71 14.66
C GLN A 135 -9.37 4.69 13.60
N LEU A 136 -8.50 5.57 13.11
CA LEU A 136 -8.86 6.51 12.05
C LEU A 136 -9.21 5.79 10.75
N CYS A 137 -8.43 4.80 10.35
CA CYS A 137 -8.71 3.98 9.16
C CYS A 137 -10.08 3.29 9.26
N GLY A 138 -10.42 2.74 10.43
CA GLY A 138 -11.74 2.15 10.67
C GLY A 138 -12.88 3.16 10.53
N ARG A 139 -12.73 4.37 11.11
CA ARG A 139 -13.77 5.42 11.03
C ARG A 139 -13.98 5.99 9.63
N LEU A 140 -12.90 6.10 8.85
CA LEU A 140 -12.92 6.75 7.53
C LEU A 140 -13.00 5.76 6.36
N ASP A 141 -13.14 4.48 6.65
CA ASP A 141 -13.16 3.40 5.65
C ASP A 141 -11.91 3.42 4.74
N LEU A 142 -10.73 3.57 5.36
CA LEU A 142 -9.44 3.55 4.68
C LEU A 142 -8.79 2.16 4.76
N ASN A 143 -8.04 1.82 3.72
CA ASN A 143 -7.28 0.58 3.60
C ASN A 143 -5.78 0.91 3.80
N PRO A 144 -5.18 0.53 4.92
CA PRO A 144 -3.80 0.89 5.22
C PRO A 144 -2.79 0.04 4.43
N TYR A 145 -1.79 0.70 3.84
CA TYR A 145 -0.52 0.14 3.40
C TYR A 145 0.51 0.46 4.47
N ILE A 146 1.07 -0.56 5.09
CA ILE A 146 1.90 -0.44 6.29
C ILE A 146 3.33 -0.82 5.92
N GLU A 147 4.22 0.17 5.86
CA GLU A 147 5.62 -0.09 5.58
C GLU A 147 6.41 -0.45 6.85
N LEU A 148 7.02 -1.63 6.82
CA LEU A 148 8.06 -2.03 7.76
C LEU A 148 9.41 -1.66 7.18
N LYS A 149 10.03 -0.60 7.72
CA LYS A 149 11.31 -0.05 7.22
C LYS A 149 12.46 -1.02 7.44
N ALA A 150 13.23 -1.29 6.40
CA ALA A 150 14.35 -2.25 6.43
C ALA A 150 15.45 -1.92 7.45
N ASP A 151 15.63 -0.64 7.77
CA ASP A 151 16.69 -0.13 8.66
C ASP A 151 16.31 -0.06 10.15
N ARG A 152 15.10 -0.55 10.53
CA ARG A 152 14.58 -0.37 11.90
C ARG A 152 14.90 -1.49 12.87
N GLY A 153 15.25 -2.68 12.39
CA GLY A 153 15.62 -3.81 13.24
C GLY A 153 14.46 -4.31 14.12
N TYR A 154 13.24 -4.40 13.55
CA TYR A 154 12.09 -4.90 14.30
C TYR A 154 12.32 -6.33 14.78
N SER A 155 12.02 -6.57 16.07
CA SER A 155 11.98 -7.93 16.60
C SER A 155 10.73 -8.68 16.11
N PRO A 156 10.74 -10.02 16.10
CA PRO A 156 9.54 -10.80 15.77
C PRO A 156 8.34 -10.46 16.66
N ASP A 157 8.56 -10.17 17.94
CA ASP A 157 7.50 -9.78 18.87
C ASP A 157 6.89 -8.41 18.52
N GLN A 158 7.70 -7.47 18.04
CA GLN A 158 7.21 -6.18 17.56
C GLN A 158 6.36 -6.35 16.29
N VAL A 159 6.81 -7.15 15.31
CA VAL A 159 6.01 -7.43 14.11
C VAL A 159 4.70 -8.11 14.50
N LYS A 160 4.74 -9.09 15.39
CA LYS A 160 3.53 -9.75 15.90
C LYS A 160 2.59 -8.76 16.57
N ALA A 161 3.08 -7.86 17.40
CA ALA A 161 2.26 -6.86 18.07
C ALA A 161 1.56 -5.92 17.07
N LEU A 162 2.22 -5.54 15.97
CA LEU A 162 1.62 -4.74 14.90
C LEU A 162 0.49 -5.51 14.19
N VAL A 163 0.72 -6.80 13.85
CA VAL A 163 -0.29 -7.65 13.22
C VAL A 163 -1.49 -7.86 14.14
N ASP A 164 -1.26 -8.06 15.44
CA ASP A 164 -2.31 -8.22 16.44
C ASP A 164 -3.14 -6.91 16.60
N LEU A 165 -2.51 -5.74 16.50
CA LEU A 165 -3.22 -4.45 16.49
C LEU A 165 -4.11 -4.32 15.26
N VAL A 166 -3.62 -4.64 14.06
CA VAL A 166 -4.42 -4.60 12.83
C VAL A 166 -5.65 -5.50 12.96
N ARG A 167 -5.47 -6.70 13.50
CA ARG A 167 -6.56 -7.66 13.75
C ARG A 167 -7.54 -7.15 14.82
N LYS A 168 -7.04 -6.56 15.90
CA LYS A 168 -7.86 -5.95 16.96
C LYS A 168 -8.84 -4.92 16.43
N TYR A 169 -8.44 -4.16 15.40
CA TYR A 169 -9.28 -3.13 14.76
C TYR A 169 -10.08 -3.65 13.55
N GLY A 170 -10.04 -4.96 13.26
CA GLY A 170 -10.79 -5.58 12.16
C GLY A 170 -10.34 -5.12 10.78
N LEU A 171 -9.05 -4.79 10.64
CA LEU A 171 -8.46 -4.32 9.39
C LEU A 171 -7.59 -5.36 8.69
N ASP A 172 -7.50 -6.58 9.21
CA ASP A 172 -6.68 -7.67 8.69
C ASP A 172 -6.96 -7.99 7.21
N GLN A 173 -8.23 -7.98 6.79
CA GLN A 173 -8.61 -8.19 5.39
C GLN A 173 -8.43 -6.95 4.49
N ARG A 174 -8.03 -5.83 5.05
CA ARG A 174 -7.93 -4.54 4.39
C ARG A 174 -6.52 -3.96 4.40
N ALA A 175 -5.69 -4.44 5.31
CA ALA A 175 -4.31 -4.02 5.45
C ALA A 175 -3.42 -4.70 4.40
N THR A 176 -2.46 -3.94 3.90
CA THR A 176 -1.38 -4.40 3.06
C THR A 176 -0.07 -4.10 3.77
N TRP A 177 0.80 -5.09 3.85
CA TRP A 177 2.13 -4.92 4.44
C TRP A 177 3.16 -4.82 3.33
N ILE A 178 4.01 -3.81 3.39
CA ILE A 178 5.06 -3.58 2.41
C ILE A 178 6.41 -3.42 3.12
N SER A 179 7.47 -3.90 2.49
CA SER A 179 8.84 -3.74 3.00
C SER A 179 9.87 -3.98 1.90
N PHE A 180 11.02 -3.30 2.01
CA PHE A 180 12.26 -3.65 1.30
C PHE A 180 12.97 -4.85 1.90
N ASP A 181 12.59 -5.28 3.12
CA ASP A 181 13.20 -6.39 3.82
C ASP A 181 12.25 -7.59 3.86
N LYS A 182 12.58 -8.62 3.08
CA LYS A 182 11.79 -9.85 2.98
C LYS A 182 11.56 -10.55 4.33
N PRO A 183 12.54 -10.67 5.24
CA PRO A 183 12.34 -11.22 6.57
C PRO A 183 11.18 -10.62 7.35
N TYR A 184 10.91 -9.32 7.23
CA TYR A 184 9.74 -8.69 7.88
C TYR A 184 8.42 -9.16 7.27
N LEU A 185 8.37 -9.30 5.95
CA LEU A 185 7.18 -9.83 5.27
C LEU A 185 6.96 -11.32 5.61
N GLU A 186 8.03 -12.09 5.78
CA GLU A 186 7.95 -13.47 6.27
C GLU A 186 7.42 -13.53 7.70
N ALA A 187 7.87 -12.64 8.58
CA ALA A 187 7.35 -12.54 9.96
C ALA A 187 5.86 -12.15 10.00
N VAL A 188 5.42 -11.23 9.13
CA VAL A 188 3.99 -10.91 8.98
C VAL A 188 3.20 -12.12 8.49
N ARG A 189 3.67 -12.80 7.43
CA ARG A 189 3.04 -14.03 6.90
C ARG A 189 2.90 -15.11 7.96
N ASP A 190 3.92 -15.29 8.78
CA ASP A 190 3.93 -16.32 9.82
C ASP A 190 2.93 -16.00 10.94
N CYS A 191 2.64 -14.70 11.18
CA CYS A 191 1.58 -14.24 12.09
C CYS A 191 0.18 -14.26 11.44
N ASP A 192 0.10 -13.93 10.14
CA ASP A 192 -1.15 -13.92 9.35
C ASP A 192 -0.91 -14.50 7.95
N PRO A 193 -1.22 -15.78 7.74
CA PRO A 193 -1.05 -16.43 6.44
C PRO A 193 -1.93 -15.86 5.30
N ASN A 194 -2.91 -15.03 5.61
CA ASN A 194 -3.79 -14.40 4.62
C ASN A 194 -3.39 -12.94 4.32
N ALA A 195 -2.38 -12.41 5.01
CA ALA A 195 -1.94 -11.03 4.84
C ALA A 195 -1.54 -10.73 3.39
N ARG A 196 -1.98 -9.58 2.88
CA ARG A 196 -1.52 -9.05 1.60
C ARG A 196 -0.13 -8.47 1.76
N LEU A 197 0.84 -8.93 0.93
CA LEU A 197 2.26 -8.62 1.09
C LEU A 197 2.85 -8.05 -0.20
N GLY A 198 3.48 -6.87 -0.10
CA GLY A 198 4.21 -6.23 -1.18
C GLY A 198 5.71 -6.15 -0.90
N PHE A 199 6.52 -6.70 -1.80
CA PHE A 199 7.96 -6.58 -1.70
C PHE A 199 8.42 -5.35 -2.47
N LEU A 200 8.94 -4.35 -1.74
CA LEU A 200 9.44 -3.09 -2.30
C LEU A 200 10.82 -3.28 -2.93
N ILE A 201 11.03 -2.72 -4.10
CA ILE A 201 12.34 -2.67 -4.73
C ILE A 201 12.67 -1.30 -5.31
N LEU A 202 13.97 -0.98 -5.30
CA LEU A 202 14.54 0.17 -6.00
C LEU A 202 15.22 -0.33 -7.28
N ILE A 203 14.82 0.20 -8.43
CA ILE A 203 15.51 -0.10 -9.70
C ILE A 203 16.33 1.12 -10.08
N TRP A 204 17.64 1.02 -9.94
CA TRP A 204 18.53 2.14 -10.22
C TRP A 204 19.10 2.19 -11.64
N LEU A 205 19.24 1.08 -12.34
CA LEU A 205 19.85 1.08 -13.71
C LEU A 205 19.88 -0.30 -14.41
N SER A 206 19.38 -1.38 -13.78
CA SER A 206 19.34 -2.69 -14.44
C SER A 206 18.18 -3.55 -13.96
N THR A 207 17.59 -4.31 -14.85
CA THR A 207 16.54 -5.30 -14.56
C THR A 207 17.07 -6.54 -13.81
N GLY A 208 18.38 -6.64 -13.56
CA GLY A 208 19.02 -7.83 -12.98
C GLY A 208 18.53 -8.24 -11.59
N ASN A 209 17.94 -7.29 -10.83
CA ASN A 209 17.37 -7.58 -9.51
C ASN A 209 15.89 -7.97 -9.56
N VAL A 210 15.18 -7.75 -10.67
CA VAL A 210 13.74 -7.99 -10.79
C VAL A 210 13.42 -9.48 -10.75
N GLU A 211 14.16 -10.31 -11.47
CA GLU A 211 13.96 -11.76 -11.48
C GLU A 211 14.16 -12.36 -10.09
N GLN A 212 15.21 -11.95 -9.37
CA GLN A 212 15.43 -12.38 -7.98
C GLN A 212 14.32 -11.89 -7.06
N SER A 213 13.85 -10.65 -7.25
CA SER A 213 12.75 -10.09 -6.46
C SER A 213 11.44 -10.82 -6.71
N ILE A 214 11.17 -11.22 -7.96
CA ILE A 214 10.03 -12.09 -8.31
C ILE A 214 10.13 -13.44 -7.57
N GLN A 215 11.34 -14.05 -7.50
CA GLN A 215 11.50 -15.28 -6.72
C GLN A 215 11.27 -15.03 -5.23
N ASN A 216 11.74 -13.92 -4.68
CA ASN A 216 11.47 -13.53 -3.29
C ASN A 216 9.95 -13.43 -3.03
N VAL A 217 9.21 -12.74 -3.90
CA VAL A 217 7.74 -12.61 -3.79
C VAL A 217 7.07 -13.99 -3.84
N LYS A 218 7.50 -14.89 -4.75
CA LYS A 218 6.94 -16.24 -4.83
C LYS A 218 7.08 -17.03 -3.52
N THR A 219 8.18 -16.84 -2.77
CA THR A 219 8.38 -17.53 -1.48
C THR A 219 7.51 -16.98 -0.35
N LEU A 220 6.87 -15.82 -0.53
CA LEU A 220 5.92 -15.24 0.42
C LEU A 220 4.50 -15.83 0.27
N ARG A 221 4.21 -16.53 -0.83
CA ARG A 221 2.89 -17.13 -1.08
C ARG A 221 2.59 -18.27 -0.12
N THR A 222 1.38 -18.27 0.44
CA THR A 222 0.84 -19.37 1.25
C THR A 222 -0.22 -20.17 0.50
N GLY A 223 -0.72 -19.65 -0.63
CA GLY A 223 -1.87 -20.18 -1.37
C GLY A 223 -3.19 -19.47 -1.04
N SER A 224 -3.26 -18.73 0.07
CA SER A 224 -4.45 -17.96 0.48
C SER A 224 -4.22 -16.44 0.48
N ASN A 225 -2.96 -15.99 0.45
CA ASN A 225 -2.61 -14.57 0.44
C ASN A 225 -2.36 -14.02 -0.96
N GLU A 226 -2.56 -12.72 -1.13
CA GLU A 226 -2.09 -11.95 -2.29
C GLU A 226 -0.66 -11.46 -2.02
N VAL A 227 0.24 -11.67 -2.99
CA VAL A 227 1.60 -11.15 -2.95
C VAL A 227 1.91 -10.41 -4.24
N PHE A 228 2.65 -9.31 -4.16
CA PHE A 228 2.97 -8.48 -5.31
C PHE A 228 4.38 -7.89 -5.21
N LEU A 229 4.91 -7.45 -6.34
CA LEU A 229 6.11 -6.64 -6.43
C LEU A 229 5.71 -5.18 -6.46
N ASP A 230 6.38 -4.34 -5.67
CA ASP A 230 6.16 -2.89 -5.65
C ASP A 230 7.47 -2.18 -6.01
N VAL A 231 7.43 -1.41 -7.09
CA VAL A 231 8.63 -0.91 -7.75
C VAL A 231 8.72 0.61 -7.63
N TYR A 232 9.83 1.11 -7.07
CA TYR A 232 10.15 2.54 -7.15
C TYR A 232 10.41 2.94 -8.60
N CYS A 233 9.70 3.95 -9.07
CA CYS A 233 9.81 4.42 -10.42
C CYS A 233 10.29 5.88 -10.48
N VAL A 234 11.49 6.08 -11.00
CA VAL A 234 12.00 7.39 -11.42
C VAL A 234 11.68 7.68 -12.89
N CYS A 235 11.41 6.65 -13.70
CA CYS A 235 10.96 6.78 -15.09
C CYS A 235 10.15 5.57 -15.52
N LEU A 236 9.17 5.77 -16.40
CA LEU A 236 8.25 4.72 -16.87
C LEU A 236 8.94 3.54 -17.54
N ASN A 237 10.02 3.77 -18.29
CA ASN A 237 10.75 2.70 -18.98
C ASN A 237 11.27 1.61 -18.00
N MET A 238 11.47 1.95 -16.74
CA MET A 238 11.85 0.97 -15.70
C MET A 238 10.67 0.07 -15.32
N VAL A 239 9.47 0.63 -15.20
CA VAL A 239 8.25 -0.15 -14.92
C VAL A 239 7.93 -1.08 -16.08
N GLU A 240 8.03 -0.59 -17.32
CA GLU A 240 7.79 -1.39 -18.53
C GLU A 240 8.72 -2.61 -18.59
N GLY A 241 10.01 -2.44 -18.24
CA GLY A 241 10.95 -3.57 -18.15
C GLY A 241 10.56 -4.63 -17.12
N CYS A 242 9.91 -4.22 -16.02
CA CYS A 242 9.42 -5.13 -14.97
C CYS A 242 8.11 -5.80 -15.35
N THR A 243 7.24 -5.10 -16.08
CA THR A 243 5.88 -5.55 -16.38
C THR A 243 5.87 -6.89 -17.13
N GLY A 244 6.74 -7.03 -18.15
CA GLY A 244 6.87 -8.29 -18.89
C GLY A 244 7.25 -9.45 -18.00
N LEU A 245 8.31 -9.29 -17.18
CA LEU A 245 8.80 -10.32 -16.27
C LEU A 245 7.76 -10.69 -15.19
N CYS A 246 7.06 -9.71 -14.64
CA CYS A 246 6.01 -9.94 -13.65
C CYS A 246 4.81 -10.66 -14.25
N ARG A 247 4.39 -10.26 -15.47
CA ARG A 247 3.30 -10.92 -16.21
C ARG A 247 3.62 -12.38 -16.51
N ASP A 248 4.80 -12.67 -17.03
CA ASP A 248 5.26 -14.03 -17.34
C ASP A 248 5.36 -14.90 -16.08
N ALA A 249 5.67 -14.29 -14.95
CA ALA A 249 5.76 -14.95 -13.66
C ALA A 249 4.41 -15.07 -12.92
N GLY A 250 3.34 -14.42 -13.37
CA GLY A 250 2.05 -14.33 -12.69
C GLY A 250 2.14 -13.62 -11.33
N ILE A 251 2.97 -12.56 -11.24
CA ILE A 251 3.15 -11.73 -10.05
C ILE A 251 2.53 -10.37 -10.30
N PRO A 252 1.50 -9.95 -9.54
CA PRO A 252 0.96 -8.60 -9.63
C PRO A 252 2.04 -7.54 -9.43
N LEU A 253 1.91 -6.42 -10.11
CA LEU A 253 2.85 -5.30 -10.05
C LEU A 253 2.14 -4.05 -9.58
N GLU A 254 2.72 -3.41 -8.58
CA GLU A 254 2.39 -2.04 -8.16
C GLU A 254 3.64 -1.16 -8.31
N ALA A 255 3.46 0.15 -8.27
CA ALA A 255 4.56 1.08 -8.41
C ALA A 255 4.37 2.30 -7.50
N TYR A 256 5.46 2.88 -7.02
CA TYR A 256 5.40 4.09 -6.24
C TYR A 256 6.17 5.24 -6.88
N PHE A 257 5.48 6.40 -6.97
CA PHE A 257 5.89 7.61 -7.67
C PHE A 257 5.85 8.78 -6.69
N ILE A 258 6.90 8.98 -5.93
CA ILE A 258 6.89 9.88 -4.78
C ILE A 258 7.21 11.33 -5.16
N GLU A 259 8.13 11.53 -6.07
CA GLU A 259 8.74 12.85 -6.30
C GLU A 259 8.34 13.52 -7.63
N MET A 260 7.57 12.84 -8.46
CA MET A 260 7.32 13.28 -9.83
C MET A 260 5.86 13.65 -10.05
N ASP A 261 5.64 14.79 -10.66
CA ASP A 261 4.33 15.19 -11.20
C ASP A 261 4.19 14.59 -12.61
N LEU A 262 3.98 13.28 -12.64
CA LEU A 262 3.99 12.46 -13.86
C LEU A 262 2.60 12.11 -14.35
N GLU A 263 1.61 12.99 -14.20
CA GLU A 263 0.24 12.67 -14.58
C GLU A 263 0.14 12.17 -16.03
N GLU A 264 0.79 12.86 -16.97
CA GLU A 264 0.78 12.46 -18.38
C GLU A 264 1.56 11.14 -18.65
N GLU A 265 2.48 10.80 -17.80
CA GLU A 265 3.23 9.55 -17.92
C GLU A 265 2.51 8.39 -17.24
N LEU A 266 1.87 8.64 -16.09
CA LEU A 266 1.02 7.65 -15.42
C LEU A 266 -0.13 7.18 -16.31
N LYS A 267 -0.66 8.06 -17.17
CA LYS A 267 -1.66 7.70 -18.18
C LYS A 267 -1.17 6.66 -19.20
N LYS A 268 0.14 6.50 -19.34
CA LYS A 268 0.77 5.55 -20.31
C LYS A 268 1.19 4.25 -19.66
N LEU A 269 1.04 4.09 -18.35
CA LEU A 269 1.38 2.85 -17.65
C LEU A 269 0.63 1.65 -18.24
N ASP A 270 1.34 0.54 -18.33
CA ASP A 270 0.74 -0.74 -18.73
C ASP A 270 -0.40 -1.10 -17.75
N PRO A 271 -1.59 -1.51 -18.25
CA PRO A 271 -2.72 -1.92 -17.41
C PRO A 271 -2.41 -3.07 -16.45
N TYR A 272 -1.29 -3.76 -16.61
CA TYR A 272 -0.82 -4.77 -15.67
C TYR A 272 -0.41 -4.18 -14.31
N VAL A 273 -0.10 -2.88 -14.23
CA VAL A 273 0.19 -2.19 -12.98
C VAL A 273 -1.14 -1.92 -12.26
N THR A 274 -1.37 -2.64 -11.17
CA THR A 274 -2.65 -2.65 -10.44
C THR A 274 -2.73 -1.65 -9.30
N GLY A 275 -1.62 -0.95 -8.98
CA GLY A 275 -1.59 0.06 -7.92
C GLY A 275 -0.49 1.09 -8.15
N ALA A 276 -0.76 2.32 -7.70
CA ALA A 276 0.23 3.39 -7.72
C ALA A 276 0.19 4.19 -6.42
N THR A 277 1.34 4.25 -5.72
CA THR A 277 1.54 5.08 -4.54
C THR A 277 2.04 6.45 -4.97
N THR A 278 1.27 7.49 -4.66
CA THR A 278 1.53 8.88 -5.06
C THR A 278 1.26 9.86 -3.92
N ASN A 279 1.80 11.07 -4.03
CA ASN A 279 1.51 12.12 -3.07
C ASN A 279 0.12 12.78 -3.27
N ARG A 280 -0.40 12.84 -4.51
CA ARG A 280 -1.66 13.56 -4.83
C ARG A 280 -2.42 13.05 -6.05
N ILE A 281 -1.81 12.22 -6.89
CA ILE A 281 -2.39 11.82 -8.18
C ILE A 281 -3.25 10.58 -7.99
N ARG A 282 -4.49 10.65 -8.48
CA ARG A 282 -5.45 9.54 -8.51
C ARG A 282 -5.25 8.70 -9.77
N TYR A 283 -4.44 7.63 -9.68
CA TYR A 283 -4.13 6.75 -10.79
C TYR A 283 -5.38 6.04 -11.35
N ASP A 284 -6.29 5.61 -10.50
CA ASP A 284 -7.56 5.02 -10.92
C ASP A 284 -8.46 5.97 -11.72
N GLU A 285 -8.41 7.27 -11.44
CA GLU A 285 -9.15 8.27 -12.22
C GLU A 285 -8.49 8.51 -13.59
N LEU A 286 -7.15 8.52 -13.66
CA LEU A 286 -6.43 8.65 -14.92
C LEU A 286 -6.72 7.49 -15.88
N LEU A 287 -6.81 6.26 -15.38
CA LEU A 287 -7.15 5.10 -16.20
C LEU A 287 -8.58 5.19 -16.73
N LYS A 288 -9.55 5.57 -15.89
CA LYS A 288 -10.94 5.80 -16.35
C LYS A 288 -11.06 6.89 -17.41
N GLU A 289 -10.23 7.92 -17.33
CA GLU A 289 -10.18 8.97 -18.35
C GLU A 289 -9.62 8.44 -19.67
N ARG A 290 -8.57 7.62 -19.63
CA ARG A 290 -8.00 6.95 -20.81
C ARG A 290 -9.03 6.04 -21.49
N GLU A 291 -9.68 5.16 -20.75
CA GLU A 291 -10.70 4.24 -21.27
C GLU A 291 -11.87 4.99 -21.94
N ARG A 292 -12.31 6.11 -21.35
CA ARG A 292 -13.36 6.96 -21.94
C ARG A 292 -12.94 7.58 -23.26
N LYS A 293 -11.67 7.97 -23.41
CA LYS A 293 -11.13 8.51 -24.67
C LYS A 293 -11.04 7.45 -25.75
N GLU A 294 -10.50 6.27 -25.43
CA GLU A 294 -10.37 5.13 -26.35
C GLU A 294 -11.74 4.63 -26.86
N GLN A 295 -12.80 4.75 -26.06
CA GLN A 295 -14.18 4.39 -26.49
C GLN A 295 -14.86 5.47 -27.34
N SER A 296 -14.32 6.68 -27.39
CA SER A 296 -14.87 7.83 -28.14
C SER A 296 -14.22 8.04 -29.51
N GLU A 297 -13.12 7.36 -29.79
CA GLU A 297 -12.42 7.32 -31.09
C GLU A 297 -12.86 6.11 -31.94
#